data_1392d4017873b9a66a6fa428aa322c8f
#
_entry.id   1392d4017873b9a66a6fa428aa322c8f
#
_cell.length_a   1.000
_cell.length_b   1.000
_cell.length_c   1.000
_cell.angle_alpha   90.00
_cell.angle_beta   90.00
_cell.angle_gamma   90.00
#
_symmetry.space_group_name_H-M   'P 1'
#
loop_
_entity.id
_entity.type
_entity.pdbx_description
1 polymer ?
#
loop_
_entity_poly.entity_id
_entity_poly.type
_entity_poly.pdbx_seq_one_letter_code
_entity_poly.pdbx_strand_id
1 'polypeptide(L)'
;MDLDTLHQDILLALPSDPIATKHISADGQWSMDPNGLFLLNNRIYVPSAGNLRTCIFQYNHDHILTRHFGQNKTLELVCYRYSWPSLCADVQQFCKSCVTCMQSKPQFHKTYGSLKQLPIPEQLWNSISMDFIKKLLSSSGFDTILVIVDQLTKQAIFIPAHNTITSTDLVLWDI
;
A
#
# COMPACT_ATOMS: atom_id res chain seq x y z
N MET A 1 9.38 -20.78 -2.02
CA MET A 1 8.22 -21.62 -2.36
C MET A 1 8.61 -22.39 -3.60
N ASP A 2 8.58 -23.73 -3.53
CA ASP A 2 8.91 -24.56 -4.69
C ASP A 2 7.72 -24.59 -5.64
N LEU A 3 8.00 -24.57 -6.95
CA LEU A 3 6.97 -24.62 -7.98
C LEU A 3 6.11 -25.90 -7.90
N ASP A 4 6.71 -26.99 -7.46
CA ASP A 4 6.03 -28.29 -7.30
C ASP A 4 4.99 -28.25 -6.18
N THR A 5 5.29 -27.59 -5.04
CA THR A 5 4.31 -27.40 -3.96
C THR A 5 3.15 -26.52 -4.38
N LEU A 6 3.41 -25.45 -5.12
CA LEU A 6 2.37 -24.57 -5.65
C LEU A 6 1.44 -25.31 -6.63
N HIS A 7 1.98 -26.17 -7.49
CA HIS A 7 1.17 -26.97 -8.41
C HIS A 7 0.29 -27.99 -7.67
N GLN A 8 0.81 -28.61 -6.61
CA GLN A 8 0.02 -29.51 -5.75
C GLN A 8 -1.13 -28.75 -5.04
N ASP A 9 -0.86 -27.56 -4.51
CA ASP A 9 -1.87 -26.73 -3.87
C ASP A 9 -2.97 -26.28 -4.87
N ILE A 10 -2.59 -25.98 -6.11
CA ILE A 10 -3.53 -25.69 -7.19
C ILE A 10 -4.42 -26.90 -7.46
N LEU A 11 -3.84 -28.10 -7.59
CA LEU A 11 -4.59 -29.34 -7.83
C LEU A 11 -5.60 -29.63 -6.71
N LEU A 12 -5.22 -29.42 -5.45
CA LEU A 12 -6.12 -29.60 -4.32
C LEU A 12 -7.26 -28.58 -4.27
N ALA A 13 -7.04 -27.38 -4.79
CA ALA A 13 -8.03 -26.31 -4.81
C ALA A 13 -9.01 -26.36 -6.00
N LEU A 14 -8.65 -27.02 -7.10
CA LEU A 14 -9.47 -27.10 -8.31
C LEU A 14 -10.88 -27.66 -8.09
N PRO A 15 -11.12 -28.72 -7.30
CA PRO A 15 -12.47 -29.27 -7.10
C PRO A 15 -13.44 -28.31 -6.40
N SER A 16 -12.91 -27.35 -5.64
CA SER A 16 -13.72 -26.37 -4.90
C SER A 16 -14.02 -25.10 -5.72
N ASP A 17 -13.42 -24.94 -6.90
CA ASP A 17 -13.60 -23.73 -7.72
C ASP A 17 -14.80 -23.87 -8.66
N PRO A 18 -15.80 -22.96 -8.56
CA PRO A 18 -17.02 -23.03 -9.38
C PRO A 18 -16.75 -22.76 -10.87
N ILE A 19 -15.66 -22.10 -11.22
CA ILE A 19 -15.28 -21.86 -12.63
C ILE A 19 -14.68 -23.13 -13.22
N ALA A 20 -13.74 -23.75 -12.50
CA ALA A 20 -13.15 -25.01 -12.94
C ALA A 20 -14.20 -26.11 -13.15
N THR A 21 -15.16 -26.23 -12.25
CA THR A 21 -16.23 -27.27 -12.33
C THR A 21 -17.22 -27.05 -13.48
N LYS A 22 -17.50 -25.79 -13.87
CA LYS A 22 -18.42 -25.47 -14.95
C LYS A 22 -17.83 -25.63 -16.35
N HIS A 23 -16.53 -25.42 -16.51
CA HIS A 23 -15.90 -25.33 -17.84
C HIS A 23 -15.22 -26.60 -18.31
N ILE A 24 -15.23 -27.68 -17.52
CA ILE A 24 -14.74 -29.02 -17.93
C ILE A 24 -15.46 -29.55 -19.18
N SER A 25 -16.64 -29.03 -19.53
CA SER A 25 -17.51 -29.60 -20.54
C SER A 25 -17.82 -28.70 -21.75
N ALA A 26 -17.36 -27.46 -21.84
CA ALA A 26 -18.00 -26.48 -22.71
C ALA A 26 -17.19 -25.84 -23.84
N ASP A 27 -15.90 -25.58 -23.73
CA ASP A 27 -15.20 -24.79 -24.76
C ASP A 27 -13.78 -25.30 -25.04
N GLY A 28 -13.39 -25.33 -26.32
CA GLY A 28 -12.07 -25.74 -26.80
C GLY A 28 -10.87 -24.85 -26.33
N GLN A 29 -11.12 -23.94 -25.39
CA GLN A 29 -10.07 -23.12 -24.73
C GLN A 29 -9.48 -23.81 -23.49
N TRP A 30 -10.15 -24.84 -22.97
CA TRP A 30 -9.71 -25.59 -21.80
C TRP A 30 -9.05 -26.90 -22.22
N SER A 31 -7.90 -27.20 -21.63
CA SER A 31 -7.20 -28.46 -21.78
C SER A 31 -6.67 -28.93 -20.42
N MET A 32 -6.27 -30.18 -20.33
CA MET A 32 -5.68 -30.75 -19.13
C MET A 32 -4.24 -31.18 -19.44
N ASP A 33 -3.32 -30.77 -18.56
CA ASP A 33 -1.92 -31.21 -18.62
C ASP A 33 -1.80 -32.66 -18.13
N PRO A 34 -0.77 -33.43 -18.55
CA PRO A 34 -0.51 -34.78 -18.04
C PRO A 34 -0.44 -34.89 -16.51
N ASN A 35 -0.13 -33.80 -15.83
CA ASN A 35 -0.09 -33.72 -14.36
C ASN A 35 -1.47 -33.41 -13.71
N GLY A 36 -2.56 -33.32 -14.51
CA GLY A 36 -3.89 -33.04 -14.02
C GLY A 36 -4.22 -31.55 -13.81
N LEU A 37 -3.34 -30.64 -14.16
CA LEU A 37 -3.58 -29.20 -14.08
C LEU A 37 -4.50 -28.75 -15.21
N PHE A 38 -5.48 -27.90 -14.90
CA PHE A 38 -6.30 -27.26 -15.92
C PHE A 38 -5.55 -26.12 -16.57
N LEU A 39 -5.57 -26.11 -17.91
CA LEU A 39 -4.99 -25.07 -18.72
C LEU A 39 -6.09 -24.24 -19.39
N LEU A 40 -6.01 -22.94 -19.28
CA LEU A 40 -6.83 -21.98 -20.01
C LEU A 40 -5.94 -21.25 -21.02
N ASN A 41 -6.22 -21.43 -22.31
CA ASN A 41 -5.36 -20.90 -23.39
C ASN A 41 -3.89 -21.28 -23.24
N ASN A 42 -3.62 -22.53 -22.95
CA ASN A 42 -2.28 -23.10 -22.74
C ASN A 42 -1.49 -22.50 -21.55
N ARG A 43 -2.22 -21.95 -20.55
CA ARG A 43 -1.66 -21.41 -19.30
C ARG A 43 -2.36 -22.05 -18.12
N ILE A 44 -1.62 -22.31 -17.04
CA ILE A 44 -2.15 -22.95 -15.84
C ILE A 44 -3.26 -22.07 -15.24
N TYR A 45 -4.45 -22.62 -15.12
CA TYR A 45 -5.56 -21.96 -14.44
C TYR A 45 -5.35 -21.98 -12.93
N VAL A 46 -5.53 -20.82 -12.28
CA VAL A 46 -5.35 -20.68 -10.83
C VAL A 46 -6.69 -20.33 -10.17
N PRO A 47 -7.23 -21.25 -9.35
CA PRO A 47 -8.49 -21.02 -8.64
C PRO A 47 -8.39 -19.84 -7.66
N SER A 48 -9.55 -19.33 -7.24
CA SER A 48 -9.64 -18.22 -6.27
C SER A 48 -9.44 -18.67 -4.82
N ALA A 49 -9.28 -19.96 -4.57
CA ALA A 49 -9.17 -20.53 -3.24
C ALA A 49 -7.86 -20.17 -2.53
N GLY A 50 -7.93 -19.87 -1.27
CA GLY A 50 -6.77 -19.61 -0.41
C GLY A 50 -5.90 -18.42 -0.87
N ASN A 51 -4.60 -18.54 -0.65
CA ASN A 51 -3.61 -17.52 -0.96
C ASN A 51 -2.82 -17.80 -2.26
N LEU A 52 -3.29 -18.72 -3.12
CA LEU A 52 -2.54 -19.18 -4.30
C LEU A 52 -2.12 -18.02 -5.23
N ARG A 53 -3.06 -17.14 -5.56
CA ARG A 53 -2.81 -15.96 -6.40
C ARG A 53 -1.81 -14.99 -5.76
N THR A 54 -1.94 -14.78 -4.46
CA THR A 54 -1.01 -13.93 -3.70
C THR A 54 0.40 -14.51 -3.69
N CYS A 55 0.55 -15.80 -3.51
CA CYS A 55 1.85 -16.48 -3.58
C CYS A 55 2.51 -16.32 -4.97
N ILE A 56 1.72 -16.44 -6.04
CA ILE A 56 2.21 -16.21 -7.41
C ILE A 56 2.68 -14.76 -7.58
N PHE A 57 1.95 -13.78 -7.03
CA PHE A 57 2.34 -12.38 -7.09
C PHE A 57 3.62 -12.12 -6.29
N GLN A 58 3.74 -12.63 -5.08
CA GLN A 58 4.93 -12.52 -4.27
C GLN A 58 6.16 -13.10 -4.99
N TYR A 59 6.01 -14.27 -5.61
CA TYR A 59 7.10 -14.87 -6.38
C TYR A 59 7.52 -14.04 -7.59
N ASN A 60 6.58 -13.44 -8.31
CA ASN A 60 6.86 -12.69 -9.55
C ASN A 60 7.10 -11.19 -9.34
N HIS A 61 6.77 -10.64 -8.17
CA HIS A 61 6.93 -9.22 -7.87
C HIS A 61 7.97 -8.96 -6.77
N ASP A 62 7.87 -9.70 -5.63
CA ASP A 62 8.69 -9.43 -4.44
C ASP A 62 10.03 -10.16 -4.46
N HIS A 63 10.23 -11.11 -5.39
CA HIS A 63 11.47 -11.90 -5.47
C HIS A 63 12.67 -10.99 -5.74
N ILE A 64 13.83 -11.34 -5.17
CA ILE A 64 15.07 -10.55 -5.26
C ILE A 64 15.52 -10.26 -6.71
N LEU A 65 15.22 -11.15 -7.65
CA LEU A 65 15.55 -10.98 -9.08
C LEU A 65 14.59 -10.02 -9.79
N THR A 66 13.34 -9.95 -9.35
CA THR A 66 12.30 -9.08 -9.94
C THR A 66 12.31 -7.67 -9.35
N ARG A 67 12.86 -7.50 -8.14
CA ARG A 67 13.04 -6.22 -7.47
C ARG A 67 11.82 -5.30 -7.58
N HIS A 68 10.63 -5.85 -7.31
CA HIS A 68 9.38 -5.10 -7.38
C HIS A 68 9.13 -4.46 -8.75
N PHE A 69 9.12 -5.24 -9.82
CA PHE A 69 8.78 -4.75 -11.16
C PHE A 69 7.46 -3.97 -11.17
N GLY A 70 7.31 -3.07 -12.12
CA GLY A 70 6.06 -2.34 -12.35
C GLY A 70 4.91 -3.27 -12.78
N GLN A 71 3.68 -2.77 -12.71
CA GLN A 71 2.46 -3.51 -13.01
C GLN A 71 2.54 -4.27 -14.35
N ASN A 72 2.97 -3.62 -15.43
CA ASN A 72 3.00 -4.23 -16.77
C ASN A 72 3.98 -5.41 -16.82
N LYS A 73 5.17 -5.25 -16.22
CA LYS A 73 6.19 -6.31 -16.22
C LYS A 73 5.79 -7.47 -15.33
N THR A 74 5.20 -7.20 -14.16
CA THR A 74 4.66 -8.24 -13.28
C THR A 74 3.54 -9.00 -13.98
N LEU A 75 2.64 -8.30 -14.67
CA LEU A 75 1.56 -8.92 -15.45
C LEU A 75 2.12 -9.85 -16.56
N GLU A 76 3.11 -9.38 -17.31
CA GLU A 76 3.78 -10.18 -18.36
C GLU A 76 4.35 -11.49 -17.79
N LEU A 77 5.07 -11.41 -16.66
CA LEU A 77 5.66 -12.58 -16.02
C LEU A 77 4.61 -13.59 -15.53
N VAL A 78 3.54 -13.09 -14.90
CA VAL A 78 2.45 -13.96 -14.44
C VAL A 78 1.68 -14.57 -15.61
N CYS A 79 1.30 -13.75 -16.61
CA CYS A 79 0.60 -14.21 -17.80
C CYS A 79 1.40 -15.22 -18.65
N TYR A 80 2.68 -15.31 -18.49
CA TYR A 80 3.50 -16.28 -19.21
C TYR A 80 3.14 -17.72 -18.85
N ARG A 81 2.77 -17.98 -17.58
CA ARG A 81 2.50 -19.33 -17.06
C ARG A 81 1.06 -19.52 -16.54
N TYR A 82 0.44 -18.47 -16.02
CA TYR A 82 -0.82 -18.54 -15.29
C TYR A 82 -1.93 -17.75 -15.96
N SER A 83 -3.18 -18.16 -15.72
CA SER A 83 -4.34 -17.46 -16.24
C SER A 83 -5.56 -17.61 -15.30
N TRP A 84 -6.33 -16.53 -15.13
CA TRP A 84 -7.65 -16.50 -14.52
C TRP A 84 -8.39 -15.21 -14.92
N PRO A 85 -9.75 -15.14 -14.83
CA PRO A 85 -10.53 -14.03 -15.39
C PRO A 85 -10.18 -12.63 -14.88
N SER A 86 -9.82 -12.48 -13.58
CA SER A 86 -9.51 -11.18 -12.95
C SER A 86 -8.02 -10.85 -12.93
N LEU A 87 -7.17 -11.61 -13.61
CA LEU A 87 -5.70 -11.53 -13.50
C LEU A 87 -5.15 -10.09 -13.62
N CYS A 88 -5.58 -9.34 -14.64
CA CYS A 88 -5.08 -7.97 -14.85
C CYS A 88 -5.44 -7.02 -13.68
N ALA A 89 -6.67 -7.12 -13.19
CA ALA A 89 -7.14 -6.31 -12.06
C ALA A 89 -6.42 -6.67 -10.76
N ASP A 90 -6.25 -7.97 -10.52
CA ASP A 90 -5.58 -8.49 -9.31
C ASP A 90 -4.10 -8.09 -9.27
N VAL A 91 -3.37 -8.18 -10.39
CA VAL A 91 -1.97 -7.68 -10.50
C VAL A 91 -1.91 -6.17 -10.24
N GLN A 92 -2.84 -5.41 -10.83
CA GLN A 92 -2.88 -3.97 -10.62
C GLN A 92 -3.09 -3.62 -9.16
N GLN A 93 -4.03 -4.27 -8.50
CA GLN A 93 -4.32 -4.06 -7.09
C GLN A 93 -3.13 -4.44 -6.23
N PHE A 94 -2.51 -5.61 -6.47
CA PHE A 94 -1.33 -6.07 -5.73
C PHE A 94 -0.16 -5.08 -5.84
N CYS A 95 0.19 -4.65 -7.05
CA CYS A 95 1.28 -3.71 -7.26
C CYS A 95 1.01 -2.33 -6.63
N LYS A 96 -0.25 -1.88 -6.62
CA LYS A 96 -0.65 -0.61 -5.98
C LYS A 96 -0.58 -0.68 -4.46
N SER A 97 -0.89 -1.82 -3.86
CA SER A 97 -0.86 -2.01 -2.40
C SER A 97 0.53 -2.36 -1.87
N CYS A 98 1.52 -2.61 -2.74
CA CYS A 98 2.88 -2.94 -2.31
C CYS A 98 3.55 -1.75 -1.62
N VAL A 99 3.83 -1.88 -0.33
CA VAL A 99 4.44 -0.82 0.51
C VAL A 99 5.80 -0.40 -0.03
N THR A 100 6.65 -1.37 -0.39
CA THR A 100 7.98 -1.10 -0.95
C THR A 100 7.89 -0.28 -2.24
N CYS A 101 6.94 -0.63 -3.13
CA CYS A 101 6.72 0.13 -4.36
C CYS A 101 6.21 1.55 -4.08
N MET A 102 5.32 1.72 -3.12
CA MET A 102 4.79 3.05 -2.76
C MET A 102 5.86 3.96 -2.16
N GLN A 103 6.79 3.41 -1.40
CA GLN A 103 7.86 4.17 -0.78
C GLN A 103 9.03 4.49 -1.71
N SER A 104 9.37 3.56 -2.62
CA SER A 104 10.60 3.66 -3.43
C SER A 104 10.39 4.16 -4.85
N LYS A 105 9.19 4.01 -5.41
CA LYS A 105 8.93 4.41 -6.80
C LYS A 105 8.38 5.83 -6.89
N PRO A 106 8.86 6.66 -7.84
CA PRO A 106 8.28 7.97 -8.09
C PRO A 106 6.82 7.81 -8.51
N GLN A 107 5.94 8.60 -7.91
CA GLN A 107 4.54 8.64 -8.31
C GLN A 107 4.38 9.53 -9.55
N PHE A 108 3.92 8.94 -10.65
CA PHE A 108 3.57 9.69 -11.85
C PHE A 108 2.17 10.29 -11.69
N HIS A 109 2.06 11.38 -10.96
CA HIS A 109 0.84 12.17 -10.88
C HIS A 109 0.91 13.37 -11.87
N LYS A 110 -0.24 13.93 -12.18
CA LYS A 110 -0.29 15.18 -12.92
C LYS A 110 0.47 16.28 -12.17
N THR A 111 1.03 17.23 -12.89
CA THR A 111 1.64 18.41 -12.28
C THR A 111 0.66 19.07 -11.32
N TYR A 112 1.17 19.47 -10.15
CA TYR A 112 0.35 20.19 -9.18
C TYR A 112 -0.20 21.48 -9.84
N GLY A 113 -1.43 21.82 -9.51
CA GLY A 113 -2.02 23.10 -9.90
C GLY A 113 -1.35 24.28 -9.18
N SER A 114 -1.79 25.50 -9.50
CA SER A 114 -1.36 26.69 -8.78
C SER A 114 -1.68 26.57 -7.29
N LEU A 115 -0.78 27.07 -6.45
CA LEU A 115 -0.99 27.11 -5.00
C LEU A 115 -2.27 27.89 -4.68
N LYS A 116 -3.22 27.23 -4.02
CA LYS A 116 -4.40 27.89 -3.49
C LYS A 116 -4.06 28.47 -2.11
N GLN A 117 -4.17 29.78 -1.99
CA GLN A 117 -3.94 30.45 -0.72
C GLN A 117 -4.95 30.01 0.33
N LEU A 118 -4.49 29.84 1.56
CA LEU A 118 -5.38 29.62 2.68
C LEU A 118 -6.16 30.89 3.00
N PRO A 119 -7.39 30.79 3.52
CA PRO A 119 -8.15 31.96 3.94
C PRO A 119 -7.37 32.68 5.06
N ILE A 120 -7.33 34.01 4.97
CA ILE A 120 -6.70 34.85 5.99
C ILE A 120 -7.66 34.94 7.20
N PRO A 121 -7.21 34.67 8.41
CA PRO A 121 -8.06 34.84 9.60
C PRO A 121 -8.51 36.29 9.78
N GLU A 122 -9.76 36.50 10.19
CA GLU A 122 -10.32 37.85 10.34
C GLU A 122 -10.07 38.46 11.73
N GLN A 123 -9.76 37.61 12.73
CA GLN A 123 -9.58 38.04 14.11
C GLN A 123 -8.25 37.51 14.69
N LEU A 124 -7.72 38.24 15.64
CA LEU A 124 -6.55 37.86 16.43
C LEU A 124 -6.81 36.54 17.16
N TRP A 125 -5.84 35.65 17.15
CA TRP A 125 -5.88 34.36 17.83
C TRP A 125 -7.00 33.40 17.39
N ASN A 126 -7.71 33.72 16.32
CA ASN A 126 -8.73 32.85 15.75
C ASN A 126 -8.14 31.63 15.03
N SER A 127 -6.95 31.78 14.51
CA SER A 127 -6.22 30.68 13.85
C SER A 127 -4.77 30.69 14.34
N ILE A 128 -4.39 29.62 15.02
CA ILE A 128 -3.05 29.46 15.58
C ILE A 128 -2.33 28.27 14.97
N SER A 129 -1.02 28.32 14.96
CA SER A 129 -0.16 27.16 14.74
C SER A 129 0.66 26.89 15.97
N MET A 130 0.81 25.62 16.31
CA MET A 130 1.61 25.19 17.47
C MET A 130 2.68 24.20 17.03
N ASP A 131 3.86 24.33 17.63
CA ASP A 131 4.96 23.40 17.40
C ASP A 131 5.81 23.25 18.66
N PHE A 132 6.53 22.11 18.77
CA PHE A 132 7.45 21.84 19.88
C PHE A 132 8.89 21.84 19.40
N ILE A 133 9.71 22.67 20.00
CA ILE A 133 11.16 22.59 19.87
C ILE A 133 11.68 21.69 21.01
N LYS A 134 11.99 20.43 20.65
CA LYS A 134 12.39 19.39 21.61
C LYS A 134 13.91 19.18 21.64
N LYS A 135 14.35 18.45 22.68
CA LYS A 135 15.77 18.08 22.88
C LYS A 135 16.70 19.28 23.06
N LEU A 136 16.22 20.31 23.72
CA LEU A 136 17.06 21.43 24.15
C LEU A 136 17.89 21.05 25.39
N LEU A 137 18.96 21.76 25.61
CA LEU A 137 19.70 21.66 26.88
C LEU A 137 18.78 22.06 28.02
N SER A 138 18.78 21.28 29.11
CA SER A 138 17.93 21.56 30.26
C SER A 138 18.29 22.90 30.89
N SER A 139 17.30 23.77 31.00
CA SER A 139 17.43 25.07 31.66
C SER A 139 16.27 25.23 32.63
N SER A 140 16.59 25.49 33.91
CA SER A 140 15.60 25.62 34.98
C SER A 140 14.61 24.44 35.08
N GLY A 141 15.04 23.23 34.68
CA GLY A 141 14.24 22.02 34.69
C GLY A 141 13.48 21.74 33.38
N PHE A 142 13.41 22.68 32.47
CA PHE A 142 12.71 22.50 31.17
C PHE A 142 13.71 22.14 30.07
N ASP A 143 13.26 21.28 29.12
CA ASP A 143 14.06 20.78 28.01
C ASP A 143 13.36 20.91 26.65
N THR A 144 12.19 21.55 26.64
CA THR A 144 11.33 21.71 25.47
C THR A 144 10.68 23.09 25.52
N ILE A 145 10.41 23.69 24.37
CA ILE A 145 9.64 24.93 24.24
C ILE A 145 8.42 24.65 23.36
N LEU A 146 7.23 24.96 23.84
CA LEU A 146 6.03 25.06 23.02
C LEU A 146 6.00 26.46 22.40
N VAL A 147 5.88 26.52 21.09
CA VAL A 147 5.72 27.75 20.31
C VAL A 147 4.30 27.81 19.76
N ILE A 148 3.60 28.89 20.07
CA ILE A 148 2.26 29.16 19.56
C ILE A 148 2.35 30.44 18.75
N VAL A 149 1.90 30.39 17.48
CA VAL A 149 1.97 31.53 16.56
C VAL A 149 0.57 31.85 16.04
N ASP A 150 0.13 33.09 16.22
CA ASP A 150 -1.05 33.62 15.57
C ASP A 150 -0.82 33.73 14.06
N GLN A 151 -1.71 33.13 13.27
CA GLN A 151 -1.55 33.12 11.82
C GLN A 151 -1.82 34.45 11.16
N LEU A 152 -2.58 35.36 11.79
CA LEU A 152 -2.86 36.70 11.28
C LEU A 152 -1.66 37.64 11.49
N THR A 153 -1.27 37.87 12.73
CA THR A 153 -0.24 38.86 13.09
C THR A 153 1.18 38.32 13.11
N LYS A 154 1.33 36.98 13.14
CA LYS A 154 2.61 36.29 13.33
C LYS A 154 3.22 36.52 14.73
N GLN A 155 2.43 37.03 15.66
CA GLN A 155 2.87 37.12 17.05
C GLN A 155 3.07 35.71 17.61
N ALA A 156 4.16 35.50 18.34
CA ALA A 156 4.51 34.21 18.91
C ALA A 156 4.54 34.26 20.43
N ILE A 157 4.07 33.18 21.06
CA ILE A 157 4.17 32.93 22.50
C ILE A 157 5.06 31.72 22.69
N PHE A 158 6.02 31.80 23.60
CA PHE A 158 6.96 30.73 23.93
C PHE A 158 6.70 30.27 25.36
N ILE A 159 6.40 28.97 25.52
CA ILE A 159 6.07 28.39 26.83
C ILE A 159 7.07 27.28 27.12
N PRO A 160 7.81 27.34 28.26
CA PRO A 160 8.72 26.29 28.66
C PRO A 160 7.92 25.01 29.00
N ALA A 161 8.40 23.88 28.54
CA ALA A 161 7.74 22.58 28.69
C ALA A 161 8.74 21.45 28.94
N HIS A 162 8.22 20.27 29.27
CA HIS A 162 9.01 19.05 29.40
C HIS A 162 8.80 18.15 28.16
N ASN A 163 9.79 17.37 27.81
CA ASN A 163 9.69 16.42 26.67
C ASN A 163 8.61 15.35 26.87
N THR A 164 8.15 15.14 28.11
CA THR A 164 7.08 14.19 28.45
C THR A 164 5.68 14.73 28.25
N ILE A 165 5.53 16.01 27.87
CA ILE A 165 4.21 16.64 27.69
C ILE A 165 3.41 15.92 26.60
N THR A 166 2.13 15.67 26.86
CA THR A 166 1.20 15.03 25.94
C THR A 166 0.19 16.04 25.38
N SER A 167 -0.52 15.67 24.31
CA SER A 167 -1.56 16.51 23.72
C SER A 167 -2.72 16.76 24.69
N THR A 168 -2.98 15.85 25.63
CA THR A 168 -4.01 16.01 26.66
C THR A 168 -3.62 17.07 27.69
N ASP A 169 -2.33 17.22 28.01
CA ASP A 169 -1.85 18.24 28.94
C ASP A 169 -2.05 19.65 28.37
N LEU A 170 -1.96 19.81 27.04
CA LEU A 170 -2.16 21.09 26.37
C LEU A 170 -3.60 21.60 26.46
N VAL A 171 -4.58 20.71 26.51
CA VAL A 171 -6.01 21.09 26.63
C VAL A 171 -6.32 21.70 27.97
N LEU A 172 -5.51 21.42 29.01
CA LEU A 172 -5.67 21.97 30.37
C LEU A 172 -5.03 23.34 30.55
N TRP A 173 -4.28 23.82 29.56
CA TRP A 173 -3.71 25.16 29.59
C TRP A 173 -4.75 26.12 29.00
N ASP A 174 -5.33 26.98 29.86
CA ASP A 174 -6.17 28.10 29.43
C ASP A 174 -5.29 29.14 28.70
N ILE A 175 -5.14 28.96 27.38
CA ILE A 175 -4.37 29.82 26.47
C ILE A 175 -5.30 30.72 25.69
#